data_9551ccce29138ed539310dc4ea6f2d2d
#
_entry.id   9551ccce29138ed539310dc4ea6f2d2d
#
_cell.length_a   1.000
_cell.length_b   1.000
_cell.length_c   1.000
_cell.angle_alpha   90.00
_cell.angle_beta   90.00
_cell.angle_gamma   90.00
#
_symmetry.space_group_name_H-M   'P 1'
#
loop_
_entity.id
_entity.type
_entity.pdbx_description
1 polymer ?
#
loop_
_entity_poly.entity_id
_entity_poly.type
_entity_poly.pdbx_seq_one_letter_code
_entity_poly.pdbx_strand_id
1 'polypeptide(L)'
;MKLLQTLLLSFSLATTVLGRPEPLDKRWGDSKSKGGGKYFFEAGGSEALGHYDGRYFQGEVDYEAHRVALRHLIRSYVSVFRALGIDTWLAHGTLLGWWWNGQIMPWDYDLDVQVTASTLQYLGDHYNRTMHEYRYVDESTGEEMNKVFLLDVNPNHVERVRGNGMNVIDARWIDTSNGMFIDITGLAERDPDRSPGVWACKNNHRYKTTELYPMRETEFEGVPATVPYAFDTVLMSEYGKKSLVTTQWQGHQWDPEVKEWVLQQS
;
A
#
# COMPACT_ATOMS: atom_id res chain seq x y z
N MET A 1 20.46 -29.18 37.04
CA MET A 1 20.69 -29.17 35.58
C MET A 1 19.46 -28.54 34.92
N LYS A 2 19.57 -27.27 34.56
CA LYS A 2 18.49 -26.56 33.84
C LYS A 2 18.89 -26.52 32.36
N LEU A 3 18.10 -27.18 31.49
CA LEU A 3 18.23 -27.06 30.05
C LEU A 3 17.81 -25.63 29.65
N LEU A 4 18.75 -24.88 29.09
CA LEU A 4 18.46 -23.69 28.27
C LEU A 4 17.93 -24.18 26.92
N GLN A 5 16.67 -23.95 26.64
CA GLN A 5 16.13 -24.02 25.28
C GLN A 5 16.49 -22.71 24.58
N THR A 6 17.42 -22.79 23.65
CA THR A 6 17.78 -21.70 22.76
C THR A 6 16.72 -21.62 21.66
N LEU A 7 15.91 -20.57 21.70
CA LEU A 7 14.98 -20.23 20.64
C LEU A 7 15.80 -19.70 19.44
N LEU A 8 15.95 -20.53 18.42
CA LEU A 8 16.49 -20.10 17.12
C LEU A 8 15.37 -19.35 16.38
N LEU A 9 15.41 -18.02 16.43
CA LEU A 9 14.64 -17.18 15.50
C LEU A 9 15.26 -17.35 14.11
N SER A 10 14.59 -18.08 13.24
CA SER A 10 14.94 -18.12 11.81
C SER A 10 14.52 -16.82 11.16
N PHE A 11 15.47 -15.91 10.99
CA PHE A 11 15.32 -14.76 10.08
C PHE A 11 15.28 -15.29 8.64
N SER A 12 14.09 -15.29 8.05
CA SER A 12 13.93 -15.54 6.63
C SER A 12 14.46 -14.30 5.88
N LEU A 13 15.71 -14.35 5.38
CA LEU A 13 16.23 -13.33 4.48
C LEU A 13 15.48 -13.44 3.15
N ALA A 14 14.52 -12.57 2.92
CA ALA A 14 13.98 -12.32 1.59
C ALA A 14 15.08 -11.63 0.77
N THR A 15 15.81 -12.38 -0.05
CA THR A 15 16.76 -11.81 -1.01
C THR A 15 15.97 -11.23 -2.17
N THR A 16 15.76 -9.91 -2.15
CA THR A 16 15.27 -9.18 -3.31
C THR A 16 16.36 -9.15 -4.37
N VAL A 17 16.18 -9.89 -5.45
CA VAL A 17 16.97 -9.70 -6.65
C VAL A 17 16.43 -8.48 -7.37
N LEU A 18 17.19 -7.39 -7.40
CA LEU A 18 16.89 -6.21 -8.21
C LEU A 18 16.93 -6.62 -9.69
N GLY A 19 15.78 -6.99 -10.24
CA GLY A 19 15.63 -7.24 -11.67
C GLY A 19 15.87 -5.95 -12.45
N ARG A 20 16.61 -6.04 -13.59
CA ARG A 20 16.68 -4.94 -14.55
C ARG A 20 15.26 -4.64 -15.05
N PRO A 21 14.91 -3.36 -15.27
CA PRO A 21 13.62 -3.03 -15.92
C PRO A 21 13.61 -3.66 -17.31
N GLU A 22 12.73 -4.64 -17.51
CA GLU A 22 12.41 -5.16 -18.83
C GLU A 22 11.35 -4.27 -19.43
N PRO A 23 11.55 -3.69 -20.64
CA PRO A 23 10.52 -2.90 -21.30
C PRO A 23 9.32 -3.81 -21.59
N LEU A 24 8.15 -3.46 -21.06
CA LEU A 24 6.89 -4.12 -21.43
C LEU A 24 6.75 -4.14 -22.95
N ASP A 25 6.55 -5.34 -23.51
CA ASP A 25 6.33 -5.57 -24.94
C ASP A 25 5.22 -4.63 -25.46
N LYS A 26 5.44 -4.01 -26.62
CA LYS A 26 4.59 -3.01 -27.28
C LYS A 26 3.15 -3.43 -27.56
N ARG A 27 2.70 -4.55 -27.03
CA ARG A 27 1.38 -5.13 -27.26
C ARG A 27 0.22 -4.40 -26.59
N TRP A 28 0.52 -3.50 -25.65
CA TRP A 28 -0.47 -2.64 -24.99
C TRP A 28 -0.28 -1.22 -25.53
N GLY A 29 -1.16 -0.86 -26.45
CA GLY A 29 -1.07 0.39 -27.19
C GLY A 29 -0.81 1.58 -26.30
N ASP A 30 0.16 2.41 -26.72
CA ASP A 30 0.29 3.79 -26.31
C ASP A 30 -1.06 4.49 -26.55
N SER A 31 -2.00 4.38 -25.63
CA SER A 31 -3.09 5.32 -25.55
C SER A 31 -2.46 6.64 -25.09
N LYS A 32 -1.92 7.38 -26.04
CA LYS A 32 -1.64 8.80 -25.85
C LYS A 32 -2.98 9.42 -25.47
N SER A 33 -3.28 9.49 -24.18
CA SER A 33 -4.39 10.28 -23.68
C SER A 33 -4.05 11.75 -23.96
N LYS A 34 -4.44 12.21 -25.12
CA LYS A 34 -4.56 13.63 -25.38
C LYS A 34 -5.65 14.14 -24.47
N GLY A 35 -5.26 14.68 -23.31
CA GLY A 35 -6.10 15.52 -22.46
C GLY A 35 -7.24 14.79 -21.73
N GLY A 36 -7.08 14.45 -20.46
CA GLY A 36 -8.18 14.39 -19.50
C GLY A 36 -8.86 13.05 -19.24
N GLY A 37 -8.41 11.93 -19.78
CA GLY A 37 -8.97 10.60 -19.50
C GLY A 37 -8.44 9.96 -18.20
N LYS A 38 -9.20 9.02 -17.62
CA LYS A 38 -8.76 8.18 -16.51
C LYS A 38 -7.57 7.34 -16.94
N TYR A 39 -6.54 7.20 -16.10
CA TYR A 39 -5.35 6.40 -16.40
C TYR A 39 -5.47 4.96 -15.90
N PHE A 40 -5.82 4.77 -14.63
CA PHE A 40 -6.04 3.45 -14.07
C PHE A 40 -7.50 3.02 -14.27
N PHE A 41 -7.69 1.79 -14.77
CA PHE A 41 -9.01 1.20 -14.98
C PHE A 41 -9.14 -0.07 -14.14
N GLU A 42 -10.11 -0.06 -13.27
CA GLU A 42 -10.49 -1.20 -12.44
C GLU A 42 -11.30 -2.21 -13.27
N ALA A 43 -11.35 -3.47 -12.78
CA ALA A 43 -12.07 -4.56 -13.44
C ALA A 43 -13.59 -4.36 -13.45
N GLY A 44 -14.13 -3.58 -12.51
CA GLY A 44 -15.55 -3.25 -12.42
C GLY A 44 -15.86 -2.18 -11.39
N GLY A 45 -17.15 -1.90 -11.20
CA GLY A 45 -17.62 -0.83 -10.32
C GLY A 45 -18.16 -1.31 -8.96
N SER A 46 -18.12 -2.61 -8.64
CA SER A 46 -18.43 -3.09 -7.29
C SER A 46 -17.27 -2.78 -6.33
N GLU A 47 -17.54 -2.87 -5.03
CA GLU A 47 -16.52 -2.67 -4.00
C GLU A 47 -15.33 -3.62 -4.23
N ALA A 48 -15.57 -4.90 -4.44
CA ALA A 48 -14.52 -5.87 -4.71
C ALA A 48 -13.80 -5.60 -6.05
N LEU A 49 -14.54 -5.46 -7.16
CA LEU A 49 -13.95 -5.28 -8.50
C LEU A 49 -13.22 -3.94 -8.66
N GLY A 50 -13.53 -2.94 -7.83
CA GLY A 50 -12.83 -1.67 -7.76
C GLY A 50 -11.37 -1.77 -7.30
N HIS A 51 -10.98 -2.91 -6.71
CA HIS A 51 -9.63 -3.15 -6.17
C HIS A 51 -8.80 -4.12 -7.03
N TYR A 52 -9.20 -4.32 -8.29
CA TYR A 52 -8.44 -5.07 -9.30
C TYR A 52 -8.12 -4.20 -10.52
N ASP A 53 -6.88 -4.15 -10.93
CA ASP A 53 -6.47 -3.55 -12.20
C ASP A 53 -6.96 -4.40 -13.36
N GLY A 54 -7.75 -3.79 -14.25
CA GLY A 54 -8.41 -4.50 -15.36
C GLY A 54 -7.46 -5.18 -16.34
N ARG A 55 -6.18 -4.79 -16.37
CA ARG A 55 -5.16 -5.40 -17.25
C ARG A 55 -4.74 -6.80 -16.80
N TYR A 56 -4.78 -7.03 -15.48
CA TYR A 56 -4.28 -8.27 -14.84
C TYR A 56 -5.38 -9.06 -14.14
N PHE A 57 -6.61 -8.58 -14.17
CA PHE A 57 -7.75 -9.24 -13.54
C PHE A 57 -8.04 -10.59 -14.18
N GLN A 58 -8.09 -11.65 -13.39
CA GLN A 58 -8.41 -13.01 -13.83
C GLN A 58 -9.64 -13.61 -13.14
N GLY A 59 -10.29 -12.84 -12.27
CA GLY A 59 -11.41 -13.25 -11.45
C GLY A 59 -11.22 -12.79 -10.00
N GLU A 60 -12.31 -12.63 -9.27
CA GLU A 60 -12.25 -12.35 -7.83
C GLU A 60 -11.63 -13.55 -7.11
N VAL A 61 -10.70 -13.28 -6.21
CA VAL A 61 -10.15 -14.29 -5.30
C VAL A 61 -11.08 -14.42 -4.07
N ASP A 62 -11.13 -15.61 -3.47
CA ASP A 62 -11.89 -15.81 -2.25
C ASP A 62 -11.29 -15.04 -1.05
N TYR A 63 -12.02 -14.99 0.05
CA TYR A 63 -11.66 -14.19 1.22
C TYR A 63 -10.27 -14.53 1.78
N GLU A 64 -9.93 -15.81 1.89
CA GLU A 64 -8.62 -16.21 2.43
C GLU A 64 -7.48 -15.91 1.45
N ALA A 65 -7.67 -16.20 0.16
CA ALA A 65 -6.70 -15.86 -0.88
C ALA A 65 -6.51 -14.33 -1.01
N HIS A 66 -7.58 -13.55 -0.80
CA HIS A 66 -7.53 -12.08 -0.79
C HIS A 66 -6.60 -11.55 0.31
N ARG A 67 -6.76 -12.03 1.55
CA ARG A 67 -5.91 -11.64 2.68
C ARG A 67 -4.43 -11.99 2.44
N VAL A 68 -4.17 -13.19 1.91
CA VAL A 68 -2.81 -13.62 1.55
C VAL A 68 -2.23 -12.73 0.45
N ALA A 69 -3.03 -12.38 -0.58
CA ALA A 69 -2.59 -11.51 -1.66
C ALA A 69 -2.24 -10.10 -1.18
N LEU A 70 -3.09 -9.47 -0.33
CA LEU A 70 -2.81 -8.17 0.27
C LEU A 70 -1.54 -8.20 1.12
N ARG A 71 -1.32 -9.26 1.90
CA ARG A 71 -0.08 -9.45 2.68
C ARG A 71 1.15 -9.46 1.78
N HIS A 72 1.13 -10.21 0.68
CA HIS A 72 2.24 -10.23 -0.28
C HIS A 72 2.44 -8.89 -0.99
N LEU A 73 1.36 -8.18 -1.32
CA LEU A 73 1.41 -6.84 -1.89
C LEU A 73 2.19 -5.90 -0.97
N ILE A 74 1.78 -5.77 0.30
CA ILE A 74 2.42 -4.80 1.18
C ILE A 74 3.84 -5.23 1.56
N ARG A 75 4.08 -6.51 1.85
CA ARG A 75 5.43 -7.01 2.15
C ARG A 75 6.41 -6.77 1.00
N SER A 76 6.00 -7.04 -0.24
CA SER A 76 6.83 -6.81 -1.42
C SER A 76 7.09 -5.31 -1.64
N TYR A 77 6.07 -4.48 -1.54
CA TYR A 77 6.16 -3.04 -1.70
C TYR A 77 7.18 -2.42 -0.73
N VAL A 78 6.95 -2.58 0.58
CA VAL A 78 7.83 -1.94 1.57
C VAL A 78 9.25 -2.49 1.52
N SER A 79 9.43 -3.78 1.21
CA SER A 79 10.76 -4.40 1.07
C SER A 79 11.52 -3.84 -0.13
N VAL A 80 10.87 -3.70 -1.29
CA VAL A 80 11.48 -3.14 -2.50
C VAL A 80 11.81 -1.66 -2.31
N PHE A 81 10.87 -0.86 -1.80
CA PHE A 81 11.10 0.57 -1.57
C PHE A 81 12.24 0.81 -0.58
N ARG A 82 12.29 0.03 0.51
CA ARG A 82 13.40 0.07 1.46
C ARG A 82 14.74 -0.31 0.82
N ALA A 83 14.77 -1.36 0.00
CA ALA A 83 15.99 -1.79 -0.71
C ALA A 83 16.48 -0.73 -1.72
N LEU A 84 15.56 0.03 -2.32
CA LEU A 84 15.86 1.14 -3.22
C LEU A 84 16.21 2.45 -2.48
N GLY A 85 16.08 2.50 -1.15
CA GLY A 85 16.27 3.73 -0.36
C GLY A 85 15.18 4.78 -0.64
N ILE A 86 13.97 4.35 -0.97
CA ILE A 86 12.84 5.22 -1.31
C ILE A 86 11.94 5.37 -0.10
N ASP A 87 11.75 6.61 0.37
CA ASP A 87 10.88 6.93 1.48
C ASP A 87 9.40 6.79 1.10
N THR A 88 8.68 6.02 1.91
CA THR A 88 7.24 5.81 1.81
C THR A 88 6.68 5.54 3.20
N TRP A 89 5.36 5.70 3.39
CA TRP A 89 4.71 5.40 4.66
C TRP A 89 3.29 4.89 4.46
N LEU A 90 2.79 4.13 5.46
CA LEU A 90 1.43 3.62 5.49
C LEU A 90 0.43 4.77 5.65
N ALA A 91 -0.70 4.69 4.96
CA ALA A 91 -1.73 5.72 4.95
C ALA A 91 -3.14 5.13 5.11
N HIS A 92 -4.09 5.96 5.46
CA HIS A 92 -5.52 5.65 5.46
C HIS A 92 -5.89 4.36 6.20
N GLY A 93 -6.66 3.45 5.59
CA GLY A 93 -7.07 2.17 6.16
C GLY A 93 -5.89 1.29 6.55
N THR A 94 -4.85 1.27 5.73
CA THR A 94 -3.59 0.55 6.01
C THR A 94 -2.90 1.06 7.28
N LEU A 95 -2.88 2.39 7.51
CA LEU A 95 -2.37 2.98 8.75
C LEU A 95 -3.26 2.63 9.94
N LEU A 96 -4.57 2.55 9.76
CA LEU A 96 -5.50 2.16 10.83
C LEU A 96 -5.30 0.70 11.25
N GLY A 97 -5.09 -0.20 10.29
CA GLY A 97 -4.75 -1.61 10.56
C GLY A 97 -3.44 -1.73 11.34
N TRP A 98 -2.42 -0.99 10.93
CA TRP A 98 -1.17 -0.93 11.68
C TRP A 98 -1.38 -0.46 13.13
N TRP A 99 -2.22 0.55 13.35
CA TRP A 99 -2.48 1.09 14.67
C TRP A 99 -3.11 0.04 15.60
N TRP A 100 -4.04 -0.77 15.10
CA TRP A 100 -4.73 -1.80 15.90
C TRP A 100 -3.79 -2.93 16.32
N ASN A 101 -3.11 -3.57 15.40
CA ASN A 101 -2.26 -4.73 15.72
C ASN A 101 -1.08 -4.95 14.76
N GLY A 102 -0.76 -4.01 13.90
CA GLY A 102 0.31 -4.15 12.92
C GLY A 102 -0.04 -5.05 11.73
N GLN A 103 -1.33 -5.27 11.50
CA GLN A 103 -1.85 -6.11 10.41
C GLN A 103 -2.89 -5.36 9.58
N ILE A 104 -3.19 -5.90 8.39
CA ILE A 104 -4.28 -5.44 7.54
C ILE A 104 -5.61 -5.72 8.24
N MET A 105 -6.54 -4.76 8.22
CA MET A 105 -7.88 -4.97 8.77
C MET A 105 -8.58 -6.08 7.98
N PRO A 106 -9.24 -7.06 8.64
CA PRO A 106 -9.76 -8.25 7.95
C PRO A 106 -10.89 -7.97 6.94
N TRP A 107 -11.48 -6.78 6.97
CA TRP A 107 -12.50 -6.32 6.01
C TRP A 107 -11.97 -5.36 4.95
N ASP A 108 -10.66 -5.01 4.98
CA ASP A 108 -10.09 -4.13 3.97
C ASP A 108 -9.91 -4.87 2.64
N TYR A 109 -10.26 -4.20 1.57
CA TYR A 109 -10.09 -4.67 0.20
C TYR A 109 -8.91 -4.01 -0.50
N ASP A 110 -8.34 -2.96 0.08
CA ASP A 110 -7.29 -2.15 -0.51
C ASP A 110 -6.14 -1.87 0.44
N LEU A 111 -5.09 -1.33 -0.11
CA LEU A 111 -3.93 -0.87 0.61
C LEU A 111 -3.54 0.51 0.08
N ASP A 112 -3.30 1.42 1.01
CA ASP A 112 -2.90 2.78 0.71
C ASP A 112 -1.54 3.10 1.31
N VAL A 113 -0.70 3.72 0.50
CA VAL A 113 0.58 4.27 0.94
C VAL A 113 0.80 5.66 0.38
N GLN A 114 1.68 6.41 1.01
CA GLN A 114 2.03 7.74 0.56
C GLN A 114 3.53 7.91 0.37
N VAL A 115 3.86 8.81 -0.54
CA VAL A 115 5.22 9.28 -0.82
C VAL A 115 5.19 10.80 -0.97
N THR A 116 6.35 11.46 -1.01
CA THR A 116 6.39 12.87 -1.41
C THR A 116 6.20 13.03 -2.93
N ALA A 117 5.75 14.18 -3.38
CA ALA A 117 5.64 14.47 -4.82
C ALA A 117 7.00 14.41 -5.52
N SER A 118 8.10 14.76 -4.82
CA SER A 118 9.46 14.61 -5.35
C SER A 118 9.87 13.14 -5.50
N THR A 119 9.52 12.30 -4.53
CA THR A 119 9.69 10.85 -4.63
C THR A 119 8.90 10.29 -5.81
N LEU A 120 7.66 10.75 -5.97
CA LEU A 120 6.80 10.30 -7.06
C LEU A 120 7.35 10.70 -8.44
N GLN A 121 7.91 11.92 -8.57
CA GLN A 121 8.61 12.33 -9.78
C GLN A 121 9.82 11.42 -10.06
N TYR A 122 10.62 11.11 -9.03
CA TYR A 122 11.74 10.19 -9.15
C TYR A 122 11.31 8.79 -9.59
N LEU A 123 10.20 8.27 -9.03
CA LEU A 123 9.63 6.99 -9.47
C LEU A 123 9.18 7.03 -10.93
N GLY A 124 8.55 8.13 -11.35
CA GLY A 124 8.12 8.34 -12.74
C GLY A 124 9.29 8.36 -13.73
N ASP A 125 10.39 8.99 -13.35
CA ASP A 125 11.56 9.16 -14.21
C ASP A 125 12.42 7.89 -14.31
N HIS A 126 12.48 7.07 -13.24
CA HIS A 126 13.43 5.98 -13.14
C HIS A 126 12.83 4.59 -13.00
N TYR A 127 11.61 4.46 -12.50
CA TYR A 127 10.99 3.16 -12.15
C TYR A 127 9.61 2.94 -12.75
N ASN A 128 9.11 3.88 -13.58
CA ASN A 128 7.80 3.71 -14.20
C ASN A 128 7.77 2.47 -15.09
N ARG A 129 6.75 1.64 -14.93
CA ARG A 129 6.53 0.38 -15.65
C ARG A 129 7.67 -0.63 -15.46
N THR A 130 8.25 -0.69 -14.26
CA THR A 130 9.25 -1.70 -13.90
C THR A 130 8.59 -2.89 -13.22
N MET A 131 9.08 -4.09 -13.54
CA MET A 131 8.69 -5.33 -12.90
C MET A 131 9.66 -5.67 -11.76
N HIS A 132 9.10 -6.13 -10.65
CA HIS A 132 9.84 -6.48 -9.44
C HIS A 132 9.50 -7.89 -9.00
N GLU A 133 10.49 -8.76 -8.91
CA GLU A 133 10.33 -10.10 -8.37
C GLU A 133 10.33 -10.05 -6.83
N TYR A 134 9.45 -10.84 -6.24
CA TYR A 134 9.35 -11.04 -4.80
C TYR A 134 9.32 -12.53 -4.50
N ARG A 135 10.35 -13.02 -3.81
CA ARG A 135 10.46 -14.42 -3.39
C ARG A 135 10.04 -14.54 -1.93
N TYR A 136 9.29 -15.57 -1.64
CA TYR A 136 8.83 -15.89 -0.29
C TYR A 136 8.68 -17.40 -0.13
N VAL A 137 8.62 -17.85 1.11
CA VAL A 137 8.28 -19.24 1.42
C VAL A 137 6.79 -19.27 1.75
N ASP A 138 6.03 -20.14 1.09
CA ASP A 138 4.63 -20.37 1.40
C ASP A 138 4.53 -21.04 2.76
N GLU A 139 3.81 -20.41 3.68
CA GLU A 139 3.71 -20.86 5.08
C GLU A 139 2.96 -22.20 5.23
N SER A 140 2.12 -22.55 4.26
CA SER A 140 1.32 -23.78 4.28
C SER A 140 2.04 -24.98 3.68
N THR A 141 2.86 -24.76 2.65
CA THR A 141 3.58 -25.83 1.93
C THR A 141 5.07 -25.91 2.26
N GLY A 142 5.66 -24.79 2.74
CA GLY A 142 7.09 -24.65 2.93
C GLY A 142 7.88 -24.50 1.62
N GLU A 143 7.21 -24.33 0.49
CA GLU A 143 7.84 -24.18 -0.82
C GLU A 143 8.26 -22.73 -1.09
N GLU A 144 9.38 -22.58 -1.81
CA GLU A 144 9.78 -21.27 -2.35
C GLU A 144 8.86 -20.88 -3.51
N MET A 145 8.26 -19.70 -3.38
CA MET A 145 7.36 -19.12 -4.36
C MET A 145 7.91 -17.81 -4.89
N ASN A 146 7.48 -17.42 -6.08
CA ASN A 146 7.84 -16.15 -6.69
C ASN A 146 6.59 -15.43 -7.19
N LYS A 147 6.49 -14.14 -6.91
CA LYS A 147 5.49 -13.23 -7.46
C LYS A 147 6.17 -12.09 -8.21
N VAL A 148 5.49 -11.55 -9.19
CA VAL A 148 5.97 -10.39 -9.95
C VAL A 148 4.98 -9.23 -9.77
N PHE A 149 5.52 -8.10 -9.38
CA PHE A 149 4.75 -6.87 -9.17
C PHE A 149 5.17 -5.81 -10.17
N LEU A 150 4.21 -5.03 -10.64
CA LEU A 150 4.43 -3.89 -11.53
C LEU A 150 4.33 -2.59 -10.74
N LEU A 151 5.35 -1.73 -10.79
CA LEU A 151 5.21 -0.34 -10.42
C LEU A 151 4.76 0.46 -11.65
N ASP A 152 3.58 1.07 -11.58
CA ASP A 152 3.00 1.86 -12.67
C ASP A 152 2.67 3.27 -12.18
N VAL A 153 3.35 4.28 -12.73
CA VAL A 153 3.20 5.68 -12.35
C VAL A 153 2.28 6.39 -13.34
N ASN A 154 1.20 6.97 -12.83
CA ASN A 154 0.25 7.74 -13.63
C ASN A 154 0.94 8.99 -14.22
N PRO A 155 0.97 9.18 -15.53
CA PRO A 155 1.59 10.38 -16.14
C PRO A 155 0.96 11.69 -15.69
N ASN A 156 -0.26 11.66 -15.14
CA ASN A 156 -0.92 12.82 -14.54
C ASN A 156 -0.48 13.09 -13.08
N HIS A 157 0.53 12.39 -12.57
CA HIS A 157 1.04 12.63 -11.21
C HIS A 157 1.60 14.04 -11.01
N VAL A 158 2.02 14.68 -12.09
CA VAL A 158 2.52 16.08 -12.09
C VAL A 158 1.41 17.11 -11.77
N GLU A 159 0.16 16.77 -12.07
CA GLU A 159 -1.02 17.58 -11.75
C GLU A 159 -1.36 17.43 -10.26
N ARG A 160 -1.09 18.46 -9.46
CA ARG A 160 -1.28 18.39 -8.00
C ARG A 160 -2.66 18.84 -7.52
N VAL A 161 -3.64 18.90 -8.42
CA VAL A 161 -5.04 19.23 -8.13
C VAL A 161 -5.95 18.04 -8.41
N ARG A 162 -7.10 17.99 -7.72
CA ARG A 162 -8.06 16.90 -7.88
C ARG A 162 -8.63 16.80 -9.31
N GLY A 163 -8.79 17.95 -9.99
CA GLY A 163 -9.45 17.99 -11.29
C GLY A 163 -10.85 17.41 -11.24
N ASN A 164 -11.17 16.56 -12.22
CA ASN A 164 -12.45 15.81 -12.27
C ASN A 164 -12.47 14.54 -11.40
N GLY A 165 -11.42 14.27 -10.64
CA GLY A 165 -11.32 13.10 -9.76
C GLY A 165 -10.83 11.81 -10.42
N MET A 166 -10.69 11.75 -11.75
CA MET A 166 -10.32 10.51 -12.46
C MET A 166 -8.86 10.08 -12.26
N ASN A 167 -7.98 11.02 -11.89
CA ASN A 167 -6.53 10.78 -11.75
C ASN A 167 -6.02 11.19 -10.37
N VAL A 168 -6.77 10.88 -9.30
CA VAL A 168 -6.37 11.16 -7.92
C VAL A 168 -5.27 10.21 -7.43
N ILE A 169 -5.22 9.00 -7.95
CA ILE A 169 -4.18 8.01 -7.67
C ILE A 169 -2.97 8.30 -8.57
N ASP A 170 -1.82 8.44 -7.93
CA ASP A 170 -0.59 8.88 -8.58
C ASP A 170 0.27 7.71 -9.11
N ALA A 171 0.23 6.55 -8.44
CA ALA A 171 0.88 5.34 -8.90
C ALA A 171 0.19 4.11 -8.30
N ARG A 172 0.48 2.93 -8.85
CA ARG A 172 0.05 1.64 -8.31
C ARG A 172 1.20 0.64 -8.25
N TRP A 173 1.18 -0.18 -7.21
CA TRP A 173 1.95 -1.41 -7.11
C TRP A 173 1.02 -2.58 -7.33
N ILE A 174 1.18 -3.30 -8.44
CA ILE A 174 0.15 -4.22 -8.96
C ILE A 174 0.68 -5.65 -8.96
N ASP A 175 -0.05 -6.58 -8.35
CA ASP A 175 0.20 -8.02 -8.50
C ASP A 175 -0.22 -8.46 -9.90
N THR A 176 0.77 -8.81 -10.73
CA THR A 176 0.52 -9.18 -12.14
C THR A 176 -0.14 -10.55 -12.30
N SER A 177 -0.28 -11.32 -11.22
CA SER A 177 -0.93 -12.63 -11.24
C SER A 177 -2.45 -12.58 -11.07
N ASN A 178 -2.98 -11.52 -10.43
CA ASN A 178 -4.42 -11.41 -10.12
C ASN A 178 -5.01 -10.02 -10.34
N GLY A 179 -4.16 -8.99 -10.45
CA GLY A 179 -4.57 -7.60 -10.66
C GLY A 179 -4.82 -6.79 -9.38
N MET A 180 -4.70 -7.37 -8.19
CA MET A 180 -4.80 -6.61 -6.94
C MET A 180 -3.65 -5.60 -6.82
N PHE A 181 -3.87 -4.48 -6.15
CA PHE A 181 -2.89 -3.38 -6.12
C PHE A 181 -2.85 -2.63 -4.79
N ILE A 182 -1.78 -1.86 -4.62
CA ILE A 182 -1.65 -0.80 -3.62
C ILE A 182 -1.79 0.52 -4.35
N ASP A 183 -2.63 1.41 -3.86
CA ASP A 183 -2.71 2.80 -4.32
C ASP A 183 -1.64 3.64 -3.66
N ILE A 184 -0.87 4.37 -4.49
CA ILE A 184 0.22 5.24 -4.06
C ILE A 184 -0.20 6.68 -4.34
N THR A 185 -0.28 7.50 -3.29
CA THR A 185 -0.61 8.92 -3.42
C THR A 185 0.57 9.82 -3.03
N GLY A 186 0.80 10.87 -3.82
CA GLY A 186 1.85 11.83 -3.58
C GLY A 186 1.38 13.00 -2.73
N LEU A 187 2.19 13.40 -1.74
CA LEU A 187 1.98 14.64 -0.98
C LEU A 187 2.90 15.75 -1.46
N ALA A 188 2.35 16.94 -1.60
CA ALA A 188 3.09 18.16 -1.84
C ALA A 188 2.58 19.29 -0.95
N GLU A 189 3.45 20.24 -0.63
CA GLU A 189 3.05 21.50 -0.02
C GLU A 189 2.24 22.30 -1.05
N ARG A 190 0.97 22.53 -0.75
CA ARG A 190 0.01 22.99 -1.77
C ARG A 190 0.00 24.50 -1.97
N ASP A 191 0.22 25.24 -0.93
CA ASP A 191 0.20 26.70 -0.92
C ASP A 191 1.19 27.22 0.12
N PRO A 192 2.51 27.15 -0.17
CA PRO A 192 3.55 27.50 0.78
C PRO A 192 3.51 28.97 1.23
N ASP A 193 2.97 29.85 0.40
CA ASP A 193 2.86 31.28 0.71
C ASP A 193 1.76 31.57 1.74
N ARG A 194 0.62 30.85 1.66
CA ARG A 194 -0.55 31.08 2.52
C ARG A 194 -0.66 30.09 3.66
N SER A 195 -0.17 28.86 3.43
CA SER A 195 -0.28 27.75 4.36
C SER A 195 1.03 26.98 4.43
N PRO A 196 2.14 27.61 4.87
CA PRO A 196 3.44 26.97 4.93
C PRO A 196 3.40 25.74 5.82
N GLY A 197 4.06 24.68 5.41
CA GLY A 197 4.12 23.39 6.12
C GLY A 197 2.83 22.58 6.09
N VAL A 198 1.86 22.92 5.21
CA VAL A 198 0.65 22.10 4.98
C VAL A 198 0.79 21.33 3.68
N TRP A 199 0.88 20.01 3.80
CA TRP A 199 0.98 19.06 2.70
C TRP A 199 -0.39 18.50 2.34
N ALA A 200 -0.63 18.21 1.05
CA ALA A 200 -1.88 17.62 0.60
C ALA A 200 -1.68 16.65 -0.56
N CYS A 201 -2.51 15.59 -0.60
CA CYS A 201 -2.72 14.78 -1.79
C CYS A 201 -3.78 15.39 -2.71
N LYS A 202 -3.96 14.84 -3.90
CA LYS A 202 -5.02 15.25 -4.86
C LYS A 202 -6.43 15.03 -4.31
N ASN A 203 -6.59 14.07 -3.39
CA ASN A 203 -7.89 13.76 -2.77
C ASN A 203 -8.22 14.65 -1.56
N ASN A 204 -7.45 15.73 -1.36
CA ASN A 204 -7.62 16.76 -0.33
C ASN A 204 -7.37 16.31 1.12
N HIS A 205 -6.76 15.15 1.37
CA HIS A 205 -6.19 14.89 2.69
C HIS A 205 -5.06 15.87 2.95
N ARG A 206 -5.03 16.45 4.14
CA ARG A 206 -4.10 17.52 4.51
C ARG A 206 -3.39 17.18 5.80
N TYR A 207 -2.09 17.39 5.83
CA TYR A 207 -1.22 17.10 6.95
C TYR A 207 -0.25 18.25 7.18
N LYS A 208 0.07 18.54 8.42
CA LYS A 208 1.18 19.44 8.75
C LYS A 208 2.49 18.67 8.67
N THR A 209 3.56 19.36 8.31
CA THR A 209 4.92 18.78 8.32
C THR A 209 5.23 18.11 9.67
N THR A 210 4.79 18.70 10.79
CA THR A 210 4.99 18.16 12.14
C THR A 210 4.13 16.94 12.48
N GLU A 211 3.09 16.67 11.70
CA GLU A 211 2.27 15.45 11.82
C GLU A 211 2.91 14.29 11.05
N LEU A 212 3.60 14.60 9.96
CA LEU A 212 4.29 13.61 9.15
C LEU A 212 5.67 13.27 9.70
N TYR A 213 6.49 14.30 9.99
CA TYR A 213 7.92 14.14 10.29
C TYR A 213 8.30 14.47 11.72
N PRO A 214 9.35 13.79 12.27
CA PRO A 214 10.12 12.70 11.64
C PRO A 214 9.27 11.44 11.51
N MET A 215 9.36 10.72 10.40
CA MET A 215 8.68 9.43 10.25
C MET A 215 9.16 8.45 11.33
N ARG A 216 8.29 7.51 11.71
CA ARG A 216 8.61 6.46 12.69
C ARG A 216 8.81 5.13 11.98
N GLU A 217 9.95 4.51 12.24
CA GLU A 217 10.20 3.11 11.85
C GLU A 217 9.37 2.18 12.74
N THR A 218 8.78 1.16 12.12
CA THR A 218 7.91 0.20 12.76
C THR A 218 7.92 -1.12 11.97
N GLU A 219 6.99 -2.01 12.30
CA GLU A 219 6.70 -3.23 11.53
C GLU A 219 5.21 -3.25 11.14
N PHE A 220 4.94 -3.78 9.94
CA PHE A 220 3.59 -4.03 9.45
C PHE A 220 3.59 -5.35 8.67
N GLU A 221 2.63 -6.23 8.94
CA GLU A 221 2.60 -7.59 8.37
C GLU A 221 3.92 -8.35 8.54
N GLY A 222 4.65 -8.11 9.64
CA GLY A 222 5.92 -8.76 9.96
C GLY A 222 7.13 -8.28 9.15
N VAL A 223 7.04 -7.13 8.47
CA VAL A 223 8.18 -6.51 7.76
C VAL A 223 8.36 -5.06 8.19
N PRO A 224 9.61 -4.52 8.12
CA PRO A 224 9.86 -3.13 8.46
C PRO A 224 9.04 -2.18 7.59
N ALA A 225 8.37 -1.25 8.23
CA ALA A 225 7.51 -0.23 7.61
C ALA A 225 7.71 1.13 8.27
N THR A 226 7.09 2.16 7.73
CA THR A 226 7.20 3.54 8.22
C THR A 226 5.80 4.15 8.35
N VAL A 227 5.60 4.94 9.41
CA VAL A 227 4.33 5.63 9.69
C VAL A 227 4.58 7.10 10.03
N PRO A 228 3.57 7.99 9.85
CA PRO A 228 3.65 9.39 10.25
C PRO A 228 3.93 9.56 11.74
N TYR A 229 4.59 10.66 12.12
CA TYR A 229 4.95 10.96 13.51
C TYR A 229 3.73 11.02 14.43
N ALA A 230 2.70 11.76 14.04
CA ALA A 230 1.47 11.95 14.78
C ALA A 230 0.33 11.10 14.18
N PHE A 231 0.59 9.80 13.98
CA PHE A 231 -0.35 8.86 13.38
C PHE A 231 -1.74 8.86 14.01
N ASP A 232 -1.83 9.05 15.34
CA ASP A 232 -3.09 9.15 16.06
C ASP A 232 -3.90 10.39 15.65
N THR A 233 -3.25 11.53 15.50
CA THR A 233 -3.87 12.76 15.02
C THR A 233 -4.33 12.62 13.59
N VAL A 234 -3.53 12.00 12.72
CA VAL A 234 -3.87 11.70 11.33
C VAL A 234 -5.12 10.82 11.28
N LEU A 235 -5.10 9.68 11.97
CA LEU A 235 -6.23 8.73 12.00
C LEU A 235 -7.51 9.36 12.60
N MET A 236 -7.39 10.14 13.67
CA MET A 236 -8.54 10.85 14.25
C MET A 236 -9.12 11.90 13.30
N SER A 237 -8.29 12.53 12.47
CA SER A 237 -8.73 13.49 11.46
C SER A 237 -9.47 12.81 10.30
N GLU A 238 -9.03 11.64 9.87
CA GLU A 238 -9.59 10.90 8.73
C GLU A 238 -10.83 10.08 9.11
N TYR A 239 -10.76 9.35 10.20
CA TYR A 239 -11.78 8.36 10.61
C TYR A 239 -12.56 8.75 11.88
N GLY A 240 -12.15 9.83 12.56
CA GLY A 240 -12.72 10.25 13.85
C GLY A 240 -12.23 9.39 15.01
N LYS A 241 -12.40 9.89 16.23
CA LYS A 241 -11.91 9.24 17.46
C LYS A 241 -12.49 7.84 17.70
N LYS A 242 -13.68 7.57 17.20
CA LYS A 242 -14.36 6.27 17.40
C LYS A 242 -13.61 5.13 16.71
N SER A 243 -12.94 5.37 15.59
CA SER A 243 -12.18 4.35 14.86
C SER A 243 -11.06 3.71 15.67
N LEU A 244 -10.56 4.44 16.67
CA LEU A 244 -9.46 3.98 17.54
C LEU A 244 -9.94 3.24 18.81
N VAL A 245 -11.24 3.20 19.07
CA VAL A 245 -11.79 2.61 20.31
C VAL A 245 -13.01 1.69 20.08
N THR A 246 -13.59 1.69 18.90
CA THR A 246 -14.71 0.81 18.57
C THR A 246 -14.21 -0.60 18.35
N THR A 247 -14.70 -1.52 19.16
CA THR A 247 -14.28 -2.93 19.16
C THR A 247 -15.21 -3.86 18.38
N GLN A 248 -16.18 -3.31 17.65
CA GLN A 248 -17.09 -4.06 16.77
C GLN A 248 -17.24 -3.32 15.44
N TRP A 249 -16.91 -3.99 14.33
CA TRP A 249 -17.00 -3.41 13.00
C TRP A 249 -17.08 -4.49 11.93
N GLN A 250 -17.88 -4.30 10.89
CA GLN A 250 -17.98 -5.18 9.71
C GLN A 250 -18.08 -6.67 10.06
N GLY A 251 -18.92 -7.00 11.05
CA GLY A 251 -19.10 -8.39 11.49
C GLY A 251 -17.95 -8.95 12.34
N HIS A 252 -16.96 -8.15 12.70
CA HIS A 252 -15.84 -8.57 13.53
C HIS A 252 -15.91 -7.95 14.94
N GLN A 253 -15.35 -8.64 15.90
CA GLN A 253 -15.15 -8.23 17.28
C GLN A 253 -13.66 -8.25 17.59
N TRP A 254 -13.15 -7.16 18.17
CA TRP A 254 -11.79 -7.13 18.70
C TRP A 254 -11.65 -8.03 19.93
N ASP A 255 -10.70 -8.94 19.89
CA ASP A 255 -10.31 -9.75 21.04
C ASP A 255 -9.03 -9.14 21.66
N PRO A 256 -9.11 -8.58 22.89
CA PRO A 256 -7.97 -7.94 23.53
C PRO A 256 -6.93 -8.93 24.08
N GLU A 257 -7.26 -10.22 24.23
CA GLU A 257 -6.34 -11.25 24.75
C GLU A 257 -5.35 -11.68 23.66
N VAL A 258 -5.87 -11.98 22.47
CA VAL A 258 -5.05 -12.36 21.31
C VAL A 258 -4.65 -11.17 20.44
N LYS A 259 -5.27 -9.99 20.65
CA LYS A 259 -5.09 -8.76 19.89
C LYS A 259 -5.40 -8.95 18.39
N GLU A 260 -6.54 -9.55 18.12
CA GLU A 260 -7.01 -9.84 16.77
C GLU A 260 -8.47 -9.41 16.59
N TRP A 261 -8.82 -9.08 15.36
CA TRP A 261 -10.21 -8.92 14.95
C TRP A 261 -10.77 -10.26 14.53
N VAL A 262 -11.77 -10.76 15.26
CA VAL A 262 -12.35 -12.10 15.08
C VAL A 262 -13.72 -11.96 14.41
N LEU A 263 -13.91 -12.65 13.28
CA LEU A 263 -15.21 -12.70 12.59
C LEU A 263 -16.23 -13.37 13.49
N GLN A 264 -17.37 -12.70 13.71
CA GLN A 264 -18.47 -13.24 14.51
C GLN A 264 -19.31 -14.15 13.63
N GLN A 265 -19.52 -15.39 14.11
CA GLN A 265 -20.47 -16.28 13.46
C GLN A 265 -21.89 -15.73 13.62
N SER A 266 -22.57 -15.50 12.52
CA SER A 266 -23.98 -15.08 12.47
C SER A 266 -24.94 -16.21 12.79
#